data_15b0284236f7bb8318bca8398b046059
#
_entry.id   15b0284236f7bb8318bca8398b046059
#
_cell.length_a   1.000
_cell.length_b   1.000
_cell.length_c   1.000
_cell.angle_alpha   90.00
_cell.angle_beta   90.00
_cell.angle_gamma   90.00
#
_symmetry.space_group_name_H-M   'P 1'
#
loop_
_entity.id
_entity.type
_entity.pdbx_description
1 polymer ?
#
loop_
_entity_poly.entity_id
_entity_poly.type
_entity_poly.pdbx_seq_one_letter_code
_entity_poly.pdbx_strand_id
1 'polypeptide(L)' 'MNDDQPDRFLKLDEVKRRVGLGKSMIYRLIQEGKFPAPYKVTPLASRWSDQEVRAWIDDVKDGFEGKKRTI' A
#
# COMPACT_ATOMS: atom_id res chain seq x y z
N MET A 1 -0.05 6.30 18.65
CA MET A 1 -0.31 5.84 18.50
C MET A 1 -0.85 5.04 18.41
N ASN A 2 -0.99 4.57 18.32
CA ASN A 2 -1.37 3.87 18.29
C ASN A 2 -1.76 3.08 17.95
N ASP A 3 -1.82 2.65 17.88
CA ASP A 3 -1.88 1.72 17.41
C ASP A 3 -2.48 0.61 17.95
N ASP A 4 -3.35 0.74 18.56
CA ASP A 4 -4.17 -0.23 19.07
C ASP A 4 -5.00 -0.91 18.09
N GLN A 5 -4.96 -0.45 16.85
CA GLN A 5 -5.77 -1.05 15.85
C GLN A 5 -5.09 -2.29 15.35
N PRO A 6 -5.71 -3.46 15.37
CA PRO A 6 -5.08 -4.65 14.82
C PRO A 6 -4.93 -4.50 13.31
N ASP A 7 -3.91 -5.12 12.78
CA ASP A 7 -3.73 -5.16 11.34
C ASP A 7 -4.79 -6.06 10.74
N ARG A 8 -5.04 -5.92 9.46
CA ARG A 8 -5.93 -6.83 8.75
C ARG A 8 -5.46 -6.97 7.32
N PHE A 9 -5.89 -8.02 6.68
CA PHE A 9 -5.51 -8.29 5.30
C PHE A 9 -6.48 -7.66 4.35
N LEU A 10 -5.96 -7.16 3.24
CA LEU A 10 -6.74 -6.49 2.22
C LEU A 10 -6.60 -7.23 0.90
N LYS A 11 -7.70 -7.33 0.17
CA LYS A 11 -7.66 -7.82 -1.19
C LYS A 11 -7.15 -6.74 -2.12
N LEU A 12 -6.69 -7.16 -3.28
CA LEU A 12 -6.17 -6.23 -4.27
C LEU A 12 -7.17 -5.12 -4.60
N ASP A 13 -8.45 -5.47 -4.73
CA ASP A 13 -9.45 -4.45 -5.08
C ASP A 13 -9.50 -3.34 -4.04
N GLU A 14 -9.38 -3.70 -2.77
CA GLU A 14 -9.41 -2.68 -1.75
C GLU A 14 -8.12 -1.86 -1.77
N VAL A 15 -6.99 -2.50 -2.00
CA VAL A 15 -5.73 -1.76 -2.11
C VAL A 15 -5.82 -0.75 -3.25
N LYS A 16 -6.35 -1.18 -4.38
CA LYS A 16 -6.52 -0.28 -5.53
C LYS A 16 -7.37 0.94 -5.16
N ARG A 17 -8.45 0.71 -4.44
CA ARG A 17 -9.32 1.81 -4.05
C ARG A 17 -8.61 2.75 -3.08
N ARG A 18 -7.83 2.20 -2.17
CA ARG A 18 -7.17 3.01 -1.16
C ARG A 18 -6.08 3.89 -1.73
N VAL A 19 -5.31 3.36 -2.66
CA VAL A 19 -4.17 4.11 -3.18
C VAL A 19 -4.46 4.77 -4.51
N GLY A 20 -5.59 4.44 -5.13
CA GLY A 20 -5.97 5.09 -6.38
C GLY A 20 -5.13 4.68 -7.57
N LEU A 21 -4.54 3.50 -7.54
CA LEU A 21 -3.71 3.01 -8.63
C LEU A 21 -4.32 1.73 -9.18
N GLY A 22 -4.03 1.47 -10.45
CA GLY A 22 -4.45 0.22 -11.05
C GLY A 22 -3.51 -0.92 -10.73
N LYS A 23 -3.95 -2.12 -11.09
CA LYS A 23 -3.19 -3.33 -10.78
C LYS A 23 -1.78 -3.30 -11.36
N SER A 24 -1.67 -2.89 -12.62
CA SER A 24 -0.36 -2.90 -13.28
C SER A 24 0.63 -2.00 -12.58
N MET A 25 0.18 -0.82 -12.18
CA MET A 25 1.07 0.11 -11.51
C MET A 25 1.46 -0.41 -10.13
N ILE A 26 0.51 -1.00 -9.40
CA ILE A 26 0.83 -1.53 -8.09
C ILE A 26 1.92 -2.60 -8.20
N TYR A 27 1.77 -3.54 -9.12
CA TYR A 27 2.75 -4.60 -9.26
C TYR A 27 4.07 -4.09 -9.78
N ARG A 28 4.06 -3.07 -10.61
CA ARG A 28 5.30 -2.46 -11.04
C ARG A 28 6.04 -1.84 -9.87
N LEU A 29 5.32 -1.12 -9.02
CA LEU A 29 5.95 -0.52 -7.84
C LEU A 29 6.48 -1.58 -6.88
N ILE A 30 5.77 -2.70 -6.75
CA ILE A 30 6.26 -3.79 -5.93
C ILE A 30 7.59 -4.31 -6.47
N GLN A 31 7.68 -4.49 -7.78
CA GLN A 31 8.91 -4.97 -8.38
C GLN A 31 10.06 -3.99 -8.21
N GLU A 32 9.74 -2.71 -8.14
CA GLU A 32 10.74 -1.69 -7.93
C GLU A 32 11.09 -1.47 -6.47
N GLY A 33 10.44 -2.22 -5.58
CA GLY A 33 10.69 -2.07 -4.17
C GLY A 33 10.09 -0.82 -3.58
N LYS A 34 9.06 -0.26 -4.21
CA LYS A 34 8.47 1.00 -3.80
C LYS A 34 7.05 0.88 -3.27
N PHE A 35 6.56 -0.33 -3.12
CA PHE A 35 5.24 -0.57 -2.59
C PHE A 35 5.27 -1.88 -1.83
N PRO A 36 4.52 -2.01 -0.72
CA PRO A 36 4.56 -3.24 0.05
C PRO A 36 4.07 -4.43 -0.77
N ALA A 37 4.78 -5.53 -0.63
CA ALA A 37 4.43 -6.75 -1.34
C ALA A 37 3.34 -7.49 -0.59
N PRO A 38 2.51 -8.23 -1.28
CA PRO A 38 1.46 -8.99 -0.60
C PRO A 38 2.02 -10.22 0.08
N TYR A 39 1.26 -10.72 1.02
CA TYR A 39 1.55 -11.97 1.70
C TYR A 39 0.70 -13.07 1.08
N LYS A 40 1.27 -14.24 0.95
CA LYS A 40 0.50 -15.40 0.55
C LYS A 40 -0.16 -15.98 1.77
N VAL A 41 -1.43 -15.67 1.94
CA VAL A 41 -2.17 -16.16 3.11
C VAL A 41 -2.65 -17.58 2.89
N THR A 42 -2.81 -17.99 1.63
CA THR A 42 -2.97 -19.39 1.23
C THR A 42 -2.24 -19.56 -0.08
N PRO A 43 -2.06 -20.79 -0.55
CA PRO A 43 -1.38 -20.96 -1.84
C PRO A 43 -2.04 -20.23 -3.00
N LEU A 44 -3.33 -19.92 -2.86
CA LEU A 44 -4.07 -19.29 -3.94
C LEU A 44 -4.48 -17.86 -3.66
N ALA A 45 -4.11 -17.32 -2.50
CA ALA A 45 -4.62 -16.01 -2.13
C ALA A 45 -3.49 -15.11 -1.63
N SER A 46 -3.35 -13.97 -2.27
CA SER A 46 -2.41 -12.93 -1.85
C SER A 46 -3.19 -11.78 -1.23
N ARG A 47 -2.68 -11.27 -0.13
CA ARG A 47 -3.33 -10.18 0.59
C ARG A 47 -2.29 -9.20 1.07
N TRP A 48 -2.69 -7.96 1.22
CA TRP A 48 -1.80 -6.90 1.72
C TRP A 48 -2.14 -6.56 3.15
N SER A 49 -1.15 -6.10 3.90
CA SER A 49 -1.34 -5.62 5.25
C SER A 49 -1.94 -4.22 5.23
N ASP A 50 -3.02 -4.02 5.97
CA ASP A 50 -3.65 -2.70 6.08
C ASP A 50 -2.67 -1.68 6.65
N GLN A 51 -1.93 -2.06 7.67
CA GLN A 51 -0.99 -1.13 8.28
C GLN A 51 0.12 -0.75 7.33
N GLU A 52 0.60 -1.70 6.52
CA GLU A 52 1.65 -1.39 5.57
C GLU A 52 1.16 -0.48 4.46
N VAL A 53 -0.07 -0.68 4.01
CA VAL A 53 -0.63 0.19 2.98
C VAL A 53 -0.81 1.59 3.54
N ARG A 54 -1.28 1.70 4.78
CA ARG A 54 -1.43 3.02 5.40
C ARG A 54 -0.09 3.70 5.57
N ALA A 55 0.93 2.95 5.99
CA ALA A 55 2.26 3.53 6.15
C ALA A 55 2.80 4.02 4.82
N TRP A 56 2.54 3.26 3.75
CA TRP A 56 2.99 3.68 2.42
C TRP A 56 2.31 4.98 2.01
N ILE A 57 1.01 5.10 2.28
CA ILE A 57 0.29 6.33 1.97
C ILE A 57 0.89 7.50 2.74
N ASP A 58 1.17 7.30 4.01
CA ASP A 58 1.76 8.35 4.82
C ASP A 58 3.14 8.75 4.31
N ASP A 59 3.94 7.77 3.92
CA ASP A 59 5.26 8.05 3.39
C ASP A 59 5.20 8.86 2.10
N VAL A 60 4.27 8.53 1.24
CA VAL A 60 4.11 9.27 0.00
C VAL A 60 3.69 10.70 0.30
N LYS A 61 2.76 10.86 1.23
CA LYS A 61 2.31 12.20 1.60
C LYS A 61 3.46 13.02 2.20
N ASP A 62 4.23 12.39 3.08
CA ASP A 62 5.36 13.07 3.69
C ASP A 62 6.41 13.43 2.65
N GLY A 63 6.63 12.55 1.71
CA GLY A 63 7.60 12.80 0.66
C GLY A 63 7.25 14.00 -0.18
N PHE A 64 5.97 14.29 -0.31
CA PHE A 64 5.57 15.45 -1.08
C PHE A 64 5.35 16.68 -0.25
N GLU A 65 5.21 16.53 1.07
CA GLU A 65 4.97 17.68 1.89
C GLU A 65 6.13 18.61 1.95
N GLY A 66 7.32 18.10 2.05
CA GLY A 66 8.49 18.92 2.09
C GLY A 66 8.91 19.45 0.76
N LYS A 67 8.18 19.09 -0.30
CA LYS A 67 8.51 19.51 -1.65
C LYS A 67 7.34 20.18 -2.26
N LYS A 68 7.60 21.02 -3.20
CA LYS A 68 6.53 21.61 -3.93
C LYS A 68 5.85 20.58 -4.74
N ARG A 69 4.56 20.52 -4.66
CA ARG A 69 3.81 19.67 -5.55
C ARG A 69 3.64 20.41 -6.83
N THR A 70 4.02 19.76 -7.90
CA THR A 70 3.83 20.40 -9.19
C THR A 70 2.66 19.73 -9.80
N ILE A 71 1.69 20.42 -10.02
CA ILE A 71 0.54 19.86 -10.65
C ILE A 71 0.30 20.45 -11.95
#